data_c537743096be377302ba7bbefe577324
#
_entry.id   c537743096be377302ba7bbefe577324
#
_cell.length_a   1.000
_cell.length_b   1.000
_cell.length_c   1.000
_cell.angle_alpha   90.00
_cell.angle_beta   90.00
_cell.angle_gamma   90.00
#
_symmetry.space_group_name_H-M   'P 1'
#
loop_
_entity.id
_entity.type
_entity.pdbx_description
1 polymer ?
#
loop_
_entity_poly.entity_id
_entity_poly.type
_entity_poly.pdbx_seq_one_letter_code
_entity_poly.pdbx_strand_id
1 'polypeptide(L)'
;MDKKLKSIIYVFVLGLLVLVISACSANESSDEKPDDNDGGGSTAPKSGGTYTILTPADPDMLDPHRQSSIYTHMLAGLVYNKLVTYETGPDAAYTDYNVVPDLAERWEVSDDGKTYTFHLREAYWHDVEPVNGRQLTAEDVVSTMERIINLPGHQAALLSVVESIVAQDDQTVVFTLKQPFAPFLNFMANHFMWILPKEAIDGKVDLATDAIGTGPFVLEKWEDNVQATYKKNPNYYEEGKPYLDEIIYKVVPEQGSRIAAFRTGQADSIGGLSPEEITQLQKTNPNIKIFEALFATQEQLYMNMEREPFTDLRVRKAISMAVDRKSMVKAIYGGGETSGPVNPSLGDWALPLEEREKLLSYNPEEAKKLLAEAGYPNGFDTTMMVTNGYGEQLVRVAQWVAEDLRNVGINVEIELVEYAAYFSEKWPNVDYDMGVGYQTYFQEPDEWLRTQLHTNGSRNWYNISDPELDKMLDEQRTILDVEERKKYVYDIQRYVLENVVNPIPITTYYTKTPIQPYVRDSYPHASYGYGYLKDIWLDK
;
A
#
# COMPACT_ATOMS: atom_id res chain seq x y z
N MET A 1 -50.05 -51.43 30.29
CA MET A 1 -49.10 -51.35 29.20
C MET A 1 -48.61 -52.74 28.85
N ASP A 2 -48.96 -53.21 27.66
CA ASP A 2 -48.98 -54.58 27.22
C ASP A 2 -47.59 -55.19 27.06
N LYS A 3 -47.40 -56.44 27.51
CA LYS A 3 -46.13 -57.19 27.45
C LYS A 3 -45.53 -57.28 26.03
N LYS A 4 -46.32 -57.08 24.97
CA LYS A 4 -45.91 -57.10 23.57
C LYS A 4 -45.20 -55.84 23.14
N LEU A 5 -45.44 -54.69 23.82
CA LEU A 5 -44.78 -53.40 23.49
C LEU A 5 -43.36 -53.32 24.07
N LYS A 6 -43.08 -54.00 25.18
CA LYS A 6 -41.75 -54.08 25.78
C LYS A 6 -40.80 -54.99 24.96
N SER A 7 -41.29 -55.96 24.27
CA SER A 7 -40.45 -56.85 23.45
C SER A 7 -40.03 -56.24 22.14
N ILE A 8 -40.77 -55.26 21.57
CA ILE A 8 -40.41 -54.52 20.36
C ILE A 8 -39.37 -53.46 20.64
N ILE A 9 -39.41 -52.84 21.81
CA ILE A 9 -38.42 -51.83 22.23
C ILE A 9 -37.04 -52.45 22.49
N TYR A 10 -37.00 -53.70 23.03
CA TYR A 10 -35.73 -54.41 23.26
C TYR A 10 -35.06 -54.89 21.98
N VAL A 11 -35.81 -55.21 20.92
CA VAL A 11 -35.24 -55.60 19.63
C VAL A 11 -34.69 -54.41 18.85
N PHE A 12 -35.27 -53.21 19.00
CA PHE A 12 -34.76 -51.98 18.38
C PHE A 12 -33.50 -51.42 19.07
N VAL A 13 -33.36 -51.60 20.39
CA VAL A 13 -32.17 -51.15 21.14
C VAL A 13 -30.98 -52.11 20.93
N LEU A 14 -31.22 -53.43 20.70
CA LEU A 14 -30.14 -54.36 20.38
C LEU A 14 -29.68 -54.28 18.92
N GLY A 15 -30.52 -53.78 17.98
CA GLY A 15 -30.16 -53.55 16.57
C GLY A 15 -29.28 -52.34 16.37
N LEU A 16 -29.31 -51.35 17.28
CA LEU A 16 -28.47 -50.16 17.22
C LEU A 16 -27.07 -50.34 17.86
N LEU A 17 -26.86 -51.41 18.65
CA LEU A 17 -25.59 -51.66 19.33
C LEU A 17 -24.62 -52.54 18.54
N VAL A 18 -25.01 -53.10 17.39
CA VAL A 18 -24.15 -53.97 16.55
C VAL A 18 -23.49 -53.20 15.40
N LEU A 19 -23.81 -51.92 15.20
CA LEU A 19 -23.24 -51.08 14.14
C LEU A 19 -22.08 -50.18 14.60
N VAL A 20 -21.57 -50.33 15.84
CA VAL A 20 -20.50 -49.47 16.41
C VAL A 20 -19.20 -50.23 16.65
N ILE A 21 -19.08 -51.51 16.26
CA ILE A 21 -17.83 -52.25 16.48
C ILE A 21 -17.30 -52.79 15.12
N SER A 22 -16.86 -51.89 14.25
CA SER A 22 -15.96 -52.24 13.13
C SER A 22 -15.28 -51.00 12.58
N ALA A 23 -14.54 -50.27 13.41
CA ALA A 23 -13.56 -49.28 12.97
C ALA A 23 -12.55 -49.01 14.09
N CYS A 24 -11.65 -49.95 14.34
CA CYS A 24 -10.45 -49.72 15.08
C CYS A 24 -9.35 -50.60 14.52
N SER A 25 -8.55 -50.10 13.62
CA SER A 25 -7.07 -50.28 13.60
C SER A 25 -6.49 -49.59 12.37
N ALA A 26 -5.84 -48.44 12.61
CA ALA A 26 -4.55 -48.08 12.04
C ALA A 26 -4.15 -46.75 12.68
N ASN A 27 -3.11 -46.82 13.45
CA ASN A 27 -2.50 -45.71 14.15
C ASN A 27 -1.44 -45.12 13.22
N GLU A 28 -1.59 -43.86 12.79
CA GLU A 28 -0.48 -43.02 12.37
C GLU A 28 -0.78 -41.59 12.84
N SER A 29 0.14 -41.08 13.61
CA SER A 29 0.12 -39.74 14.19
C SER A 29 0.33 -38.68 13.11
N SER A 30 -0.64 -37.81 12.95
CA SER A 30 -0.46 -36.53 12.27
C SER A 30 -1.05 -35.42 13.14
N ASP A 31 -0.24 -34.41 13.39
CA ASP A 31 -0.60 -33.21 14.14
C ASP A 31 -1.80 -32.51 13.50
N GLU A 32 -2.93 -32.55 14.18
CA GLU A 32 -4.12 -31.79 13.81
C GLU A 32 -3.95 -30.32 14.26
N LYS A 33 -3.96 -29.43 13.28
CA LYS A 33 -4.29 -28.00 13.52
C LYS A 33 -5.75 -27.91 13.96
N PRO A 34 -6.13 -26.93 14.80
CA PRO A 34 -7.53 -26.74 15.18
C PRO A 34 -8.40 -26.43 13.96
N ASP A 35 -9.43 -27.23 13.73
CA ASP A 35 -10.51 -26.92 12.80
C ASP A 35 -11.29 -25.71 13.33
N ASP A 36 -11.15 -24.57 12.68
CA ASP A 36 -12.08 -23.44 12.80
C ASP A 36 -13.39 -23.83 12.11
N ASN A 37 -14.33 -24.34 12.91
CA ASN A 37 -15.68 -24.64 12.48
C ASN A 37 -16.48 -23.33 12.40
N ASP A 38 -16.30 -22.59 11.30
CA ASP A 38 -17.09 -21.40 11.00
C ASP A 38 -18.43 -21.81 10.35
N GLY A 39 -19.52 -21.26 10.89
CA GLY A 39 -20.90 -21.69 10.61
C GLY A 39 -21.27 -21.65 9.12
N GLY A 40 -21.85 -22.75 8.63
CA GLY A 40 -22.18 -23.12 7.27
C GLY A 40 -22.80 -22.04 6.37
N GLY A 41 -21.95 -21.16 5.81
CA GLY A 41 -22.24 -20.34 4.65
C GLY A 41 -21.96 -21.10 3.36
N SER A 42 -22.54 -20.67 2.25
CA SER A 42 -22.26 -21.21 0.91
C SER A 42 -20.76 -21.12 0.62
N THR A 43 -20.14 -22.18 0.15
CA THR A 43 -18.73 -22.20 -0.26
C THR A 43 -18.51 -21.59 -1.66
N ALA A 44 -19.59 -21.31 -2.40
CA ALA A 44 -19.54 -20.73 -3.75
C ALA A 44 -19.92 -19.23 -3.70
N PRO A 45 -19.20 -18.37 -4.46
CA PRO A 45 -19.53 -16.95 -4.56
C PRO A 45 -20.97 -16.72 -5.03
N LYS A 46 -21.64 -15.75 -4.41
CA LYS A 46 -22.97 -15.29 -4.79
C LYS A 46 -22.85 -14.03 -5.61
N SER A 47 -23.56 -13.96 -6.73
CA SER A 47 -23.68 -12.73 -7.50
C SER A 47 -24.79 -11.84 -6.94
N GLY A 48 -24.56 -10.53 -6.98
CA GLY A 48 -25.54 -9.53 -6.60
C GLY A 48 -25.17 -8.74 -5.33
N GLY A 49 -25.97 -7.73 -5.06
CA GLY A 49 -25.87 -6.88 -3.87
C GLY A 49 -25.03 -5.63 -4.06
N THR A 50 -25.18 -4.74 -3.07
CA THR A 50 -24.47 -3.45 -3.01
C THR A 50 -23.46 -3.49 -1.89
N TYR A 51 -22.22 -3.06 -2.19
CA TYR A 51 -21.15 -2.88 -1.21
C TYR A 51 -20.96 -1.39 -0.91
N THR A 52 -21.09 -1.00 0.35
CA THR A 52 -21.00 0.40 0.77
C THR A 52 -19.72 0.68 1.55
N ILE A 53 -18.94 1.64 1.05
CA ILE A 53 -17.73 2.17 1.69
C ILE A 53 -18.04 3.56 2.24
N LEU A 54 -17.73 3.80 3.52
CA LEU A 54 -17.77 5.16 4.08
C LEU A 54 -16.36 5.73 4.20
N THR A 55 -16.19 6.94 3.72
CA THR A 55 -14.91 7.67 3.67
C THR A 55 -15.02 9.04 4.34
N PRO A 56 -13.94 9.59 4.93
CA PRO A 56 -13.95 10.94 5.47
C PRO A 56 -13.89 12.05 4.41
N ALA A 57 -13.40 11.74 3.20
CA ALA A 57 -13.18 12.73 2.15
C ALA A 57 -13.38 12.12 0.75
N ASP A 58 -13.49 12.96 -0.23
CA ASP A 58 -13.63 12.67 -1.65
C ASP A 58 -12.34 13.06 -2.42
N PRO A 59 -12.05 12.50 -3.61
CA PRO A 59 -11.02 13.05 -4.47
C PRO A 59 -11.39 14.44 -4.99
N ASP A 60 -10.38 15.29 -5.20
CA ASP A 60 -10.57 16.60 -5.84
C ASP A 60 -10.94 16.48 -7.32
N MET A 61 -10.54 15.41 -7.97
CA MET A 61 -10.83 15.06 -9.36
C MET A 61 -10.63 13.57 -9.61
N LEU A 62 -11.23 13.06 -10.68
CA LEU A 62 -11.16 11.66 -11.07
C LEU A 62 -10.00 11.34 -12.04
N ASP A 63 -9.28 12.35 -12.58
CA ASP A 63 -8.14 12.15 -13.51
C ASP A 63 -6.96 11.48 -12.80
N PRO A 64 -6.68 10.19 -13.07
CA PRO A 64 -5.66 9.45 -12.33
C PRO A 64 -4.22 9.83 -12.70
N HIS A 65 -4.02 10.60 -13.79
CA HIS A 65 -2.69 11.01 -14.23
C HIS A 65 -2.32 12.41 -13.74
N ARG A 66 -3.28 13.22 -13.29
CA ARG A 66 -3.04 14.57 -12.77
C ARG A 66 -3.08 14.68 -11.26
N GLN A 67 -3.55 13.62 -10.59
CA GLN A 67 -3.71 13.58 -9.15
C GLN A 67 -2.78 12.54 -8.52
N SER A 68 -2.26 12.85 -7.34
CA SER A 68 -1.55 11.90 -6.48
C SER A 68 -2.35 11.53 -5.22
N SER A 69 -3.62 11.98 -5.15
CA SER A 69 -4.51 11.68 -4.04
C SER A 69 -4.81 10.18 -3.95
N ILE A 70 -4.67 9.63 -2.74
CA ILE A 70 -5.05 8.25 -2.46
C ILE A 70 -6.51 7.97 -2.85
N TYR A 71 -7.42 8.91 -2.62
CA TYR A 71 -8.84 8.75 -2.93
C TYR A 71 -9.09 8.59 -4.42
N THR A 72 -8.42 9.38 -5.28
CA THR A 72 -8.49 9.24 -6.73
C THR A 72 -8.03 7.85 -7.17
N HIS A 73 -6.87 7.39 -6.67
CA HIS A 73 -6.31 6.09 -7.10
C HIS A 73 -7.07 4.89 -6.53
N MET A 74 -7.68 5.02 -5.34
CA MET A 74 -8.58 3.98 -4.82
C MET A 74 -9.77 3.77 -5.77
N LEU A 75 -10.42 4.85 -6.21
CA LEU A 75 -11.56 4.80 -7.13
C LEU A 75 -11.14 4.41 -8.56
N ALA A 76 -9.97 4.85 -9.01
CA ALA A 76 -9.43 4.47 -10.32
C ALA A 76 -9.38 2.95 -10.52
N GLY A 77 -9.06 2.19 -9.47
CA GLY A 77 -9.04 0.71 -9.51
C GLY A 77 -10.40 0.05 -9.73
N LEU A 78 -11.53 0.78 -9.58
CA LEU A 78 -12.85 0.27 -9.95
C LEU A 78 -13.10 0.37 -11.45
N VAL A 79 -12.59 1.45 -12.07
CA VAL A 79 -12.92 1.86 -13.44
C VAL A 79 -11.87 1.46 -14.46
N TYR A 80 -10.61 1.52 -14.08
CA TYR A 80 -9.48 1.33 -14.99
C TYR A 80 -8.71 0.04 -14.71
N ASN A 81 -7.99 -0.42 -15.72
CA ASN A 81 -6.96 -1.45 -15.63
C ASN A 81 -5.60 -0.89 -16.07
N LYS A 82 -4.55 -1.66 -15.85
CA LYS A 82 -3.17 -1.37 -16.26
C LYS A 82 -2.68 -2.44 -17.24
N LEU A 83 -1.49 -2.31 -17.80
CA LEU A 83 -0.90 -3.39 -18.60
C LEU A 83 -0.65 -4.63 -17.75
N VAL A 84 -0.08 -4.42 -16.59
CA VAL A 84 0.21 -5.43 -15.58
C VAL A 84 -0.21 -4.91 -14.21
N THR A 85 -0.48 -5.79 -13.27
CA THR A 85 -0.91 -5.44 -11.91
C THR A 85 -0.17 -6.29 -10.87
N TYR A 86 -0.44 -6.07 -9.60
CA TYR A 86 0.06 -6.93 -8.54
C TYR A 86 -0.91 -8.06 -8.24
N GLU A 87 -0.37 -9.22 -7.88
CA GLU A 87 -1.14 -10.40 -7.50
C GLU A 87 -2.02 -10.10 -6.30
N THR A 88 -3.28 -10.52 -6.35
CA THR A 88 -4.24 -10.49 -5.24
C THR A 88 -4.98 -11.81 -5.19
N GLY A 89 -5.49 -12.18 -4.03
CA GLY A 89 -6.25 -13.43 -3.89
C GLY A 89 -5.95 -14.15 -2.58
N PRO A 90 -6.52 -15.33 -2.37
CA PRO A 90 -6.40 -16.07 -1.11
C PRO A 90 -4.98 -16.55 -0.80
N ASP A 91 -4.15 -16.72 -1.83
CA ASP A 91 -2.78 -17.23 -1.71
C ASP A 91 -1.73 -16.10 -1.73
N ALA A 92 -2.13 -14.86 -2.05
CA ALA A 92 -1.25 -13.69 -2.07
C ALA A 92 -1.26 -12.97 -0.72
N ALA A 93 -0.07 -12.64 -0.20
CA ALA A 93 0.01 -11.78 0.97
C ALA A 93 -0.29 -10.31 0.60
N TYR A 94 -0.75 -9.54 1.57
CA TYR A 94 -1.01 -8.10 1.41
C TYR A 94 0.18 -7.32 0.83
N THR A 95 1.39 -7.81 1.06
CA THR A 95 2.67 -7.19 0.68
C THR A 95 3.40 -7.92 -0.45
N ASP A 96 2.71 -8.76 -1.23
CA ASP A 96 3.30 -9.48 -2.37
C ASP A 96 3.28 -8.61 -3.61
N TYR A 97 4.38 -7.99 -3.96
CA TYR A 97 4.51 -7.17 -5.17
C TYR A 97 4.90 -8.00 -6.40
N ASN A 98 4.37 -9.22 -6.51
CA ASN A 98 4.49 -10.06 -7.70
C ASN A 98 3.68 -9.45 -8.84
N VAL A 99 4.35 -9.15 -9.95
CA VAL A 99 3.69 -8.59 -11.13
C VAL A 99 3.02 -9.71 -11.91
N VAL A 100 1.73 -9.54 -12.19
CA VAL A 100 0.90 -10.48 -12.93
C VAL A 100 0.19 -9.80 -14.10
N PRO A 101 -0.30 -10.58 -15.10
CA PRO A 101 -1.08 -10.05 -16.22
C PRO A 101 -2.32 -9.25 -15.77
N ASP A 102 -2.58 -8.13 -16.50
CA ASP A 102 -3.83 -7.39 -16.44
C ASP A 102 -4.34 -7.19 -17.89
N LEU A 103 -4.28 -6.01 -18.51
CA LEU A 103 -4.65 -5.85 -19.92
C LEU A 103 -3.67 -6.53 -20.87
N ALA A 104 -2.40 -6.64 -20.52
CA ALA A 104 -1.48 -7.56 -21.18
C ALA A 104 -1.66 -8.98 -20.62
N GLU A 105 -2.02 -9.93 -21.46
CA GLU A 105 -2.13 -11.35 -21.06
C GLU A 105 -0.76 -12.01 -20.88
N ARG A 106 0.27 -11.48 -21.54
CA ARG A 106 1.67 -11.87 -21.44
C ARG A 106 2.59 -10.78 -21.94
N TRP A 107 3.86 -10.88 -21.62
CA TRP A 107 4.91 -10.03 -22.16
C TRP A 107 6.20 -10.81 -22.40
N GLU A 108 7.06 -10.24 -23.24
CA GLU A 108 8.38 -10.76 -23.55
C GLU A 108 9.42 -9.67 -23.29
N VAL A 109 10.60 -10.07 -22.81
CA VAL A 109 11.71 -9.17 -22.54
C VAL A 109 12.89 -9.63 -23.37
N SER A 110 13.54 -8.70 -24.11
CA SER A 110 14.76 -9.02 -24.86
C SER A 110 15.93 -9.40 -23.94
N ASP A 111 16.87 -10.17 -24.46
CA ASP A 111 18.04 -10.65 -23.70
C ASP A 111 18.87 -9.51 -23.10
N ASP A 112 18.88 -8.34 -23.72
CA ASP A 112 19.56 -7.14 -23.23
C ASP A 112 18.74 -6.32 -22.22
N GLY A 113 17.51 -6.77 -21.89
CA GLY A 113 16.63 -6.12 -20.91
C GLY A 113 16.10 -4.74 -21.34
N LYS A 114 16.17 -4.39 -22.64
CA LYS A 114 15.78 -3.07 -23.13
C LYS A 114 14.47 -3.03 -23.88
N THR A 115 14.00 -4.15 -24.41
CA THR A 115 12.75 -4.20 -25.17
C THR A 115 11.75 -5.06 -24.45
N TYR A 116 10.57 -4.48 -24.20
CA TYR A 116 9.41 -5.16 -23.61
C TYR A 116 8.29 -5.19 -24.63
N THR A 117 7.84 -6.38 -25.00
CA THR A 117 6.72 -6.59 -25.92
C THR A 117 5.52 -7.09 -25.13
N PHE A 118 4.46 -6.29 -25.02
CA PHE A 118 3.22 -6.65 -24.33
C PHE A 118 2.17 -7.08 -25.35
N HIS A 119 1.54 -8.23 -25.11
CA HIS A 119 0.42 -8.75 -25.90
C HIS A 119 -0.87 -8.52 -25.14
N LEU A 120 -1.75 -7.70 -25.70
CA LEU A 120 -3.00 -7.32 -25.08
C LEU A 120 -4.03 -8.45 -25.20
N ARG A 121 -4.81 -8.65 -24.14
CA ARG A 121 -5.99 -9.51 -24.19
C ARG A 121 -7.14 -8.85 -24.92
N GLU A 122 -8.12 -9.63 -25.29
CA GLU A 122 -9.42 -9.11 -25.71
C GLU A 122 -10.12 -8.47 -24.50
N ALA A 123 -10.25 -7.15 -24.53
CA ALA A 123 -10.93 -6.36 -23.49
C ALA A 123 -11.72 -5.24 -24.17
N TYR A 124 -12.81 -4.82 -23.53
CA TYR A 124 -13.71 -3.81 -24.05
C TYR A 124 -13.82 -2.65 -23.06
N TRP A 125 -13.88 -1.44 -23.59
CA TRP A 125 -14.20 -0.26 -22.82
C TRP A 125 -15.64 -0.33 -22.30
N HIS A 126 -15.94 0.42 -21.24
CA HIS A 126 -17.32 0.58 -20.78
C HIS A 126 -18.22 1.08 -21.92
N ASP A 127 -19.45 0.55 -21.99
CA ASP A 127 -20.44 0.96 -23.00
C ASP A 127 -21.10 2.28 -22.60
N VAL A 128 -20.30 3.34 -22.62
CA VAL A 128 -20.65 4.72 -22.28
C VAL A 128 -20.13 5.65 -23.38
N GLU A 129 -20.95 6.62 -23.79
CA GLU A 129 -20.51 7.64 -24.76
C GLU A 129 -19.34 8.47 -24.20
N PRO A 130 -18.34 8.84 -24.99
CA PRO A 130 -18.23 8.67 -26.46
C PRO A 130 -17.52 7.38 -26.87
N VAL A 131 -17.16 6.46 -25.96
CA VAL A 131 -16.34 5.28 -26.25
C VAL A 131 -17.19 4.09 -26.74
N ASN A 132 -18.43 3.96 -26.22
CA ASN A 132 -19.46 3.03 -26.71
C ASN A 132 -19.02 1.57 -26.78
N GLY A 133 -18.32 1.08 -25.77
CA GLY A 133 -17.99 -0.34 -25.65
C GLY A 133 -17.04 -0.89 -26.73
N ARG A 134 -16.28 -0.04 -27.43
CA ARG A 134 -15.31 -0.52 -28.41
C ARG A 134 -14.20 -1.35 -27.78
N GLN A 135 -13.54 -2.18 -28.58
CA GLN A 135 -12.39 -2.95 -28.11
C GLN A 135 -11.20 -2.03 -27.77
N LEU A 136 -10.45 -2.42 -26.74
CA LEU A 136 -9.14 -1.85 -26.39
C LEU A 136 -8.14 -2.16 -27.51
N THR A 137 -7.30 -1.20 -27.85
CA THR A 137 -6.22 -1.37 -28.82
C THR A 137 -4.87 -0.90 -28.25
N ALA A 138 -3.79 -1.32 -28.90
CA ALA A 138 -2.44 -0.87 -28.58
C ALA A 138 -2.26 0.64 -28.68
N GLU A 139 -3.03 1.32 -29.55
CA GLU A 139 -3.02 2.77 -29.70
C GLU A 139 -3.55 3.49 -28.45
N ASP A 140 -4.50 2.90 -27.72
CA ASP A 140 -4.95 3.45 -26.43
C ASP A 140 -3.82 3.44 -25.39
N VAL A 141 -3.03 2.35 -25.37
CA VAL A 141 -1.87 2.24 -24.49
C VAL A 141 -0.80 3.26 -24.85
N VAL A 142 -0.43 3.36 -26.14
CA VAL A 142 0.57 4.33 -26.62
C VAL A 142 0.13 5.75 -26.26
N SER A 143 -1.10 6.13 -26.59
CA SER A 143 -1.66 7.46 -26.29
C SER A 143 -1.66 7.75 -24.79
N THR A 144 -1.97 6.75 -23.95
CA THR A 144 -1.94 6.87 -22.49
C THR A 144 -0.52 7.15 -21.99
N MET A 145 0.46 6.36 -22.42
CA MET A 145 1.84 6.50 -21.96
C MET A 145 2.46 7.82 -22.44
N GLU A 146 2.19 8.23 -23.69
CA GLU A 146 2.60 9.53 -24.20
C GLU A 146 1.98 10.69 -23.38
N ARG A 147 0.70 10.56 -23.00
CA ARG A 147 0.06 11.53 -22.09
C ARG A 147 0.81 11.63 -20.78
N ILE A 148 1.13 10.50 -20.13
CA ILE A 148 1.84 10.48 -18.84
C ILE A 148 3.22 11.12 -18.98
N ILE A 149 3.99 10.77 -20.01
CA ILE A 149 5.34 11.32 -20.28
C ILE A 149 5.30 12.85 -20.44
N ASN A 150 4.25 13.37 -21.06
CA ASN A 150 4.12 14.80 -21.34
C ASN A 150 3.47 15.62 -20.21
N LEU A 151 2.94 14.97 -19.18
CA LEU A 151 2.42 15.68 -18.00
C LEU A 151 3.57 16.06 -17.05
N PRO A 152 3.50 17.25 -16.42
CA PRO A 152 4.47 17.58 -15.36
C PRO A 152 4.20 16.74 -14.12
N GLY A 153 5.25 16.22 -13.51
CA GLY A 153 5.14 15.57 -12.21
C GLY A 153 5.93 14.27 -12.07
N HIS A 154 5.67 13.59 -10.96
CA HIS A 154 6.35 12.36 -10.59
C HIS A 154 6.08 11.21 -11.59
N GLN A 155 4.88 11.13 -12.12
CA GLN A 155 4.44 10.09 -13.06
C GLN A 155 5.33 10.06 -14.31
N ALA A 156 5.64 11.22 -14.88
CA ALA A 156 6.54 11.35 -16.04
C ALA A 156 7.96 10.86 -15.71
N ALA A 157 8.42 11.09 -14.48
CA ALA A 157 9.74 10.65 -14.05
C ALA A 157 9.88 9.11 -14.02
N LEU A 158 8.80 8.37 -13.72
CA LEU A 158 8.77 6.91 -13.74
C LEU A 158 9.02 6.35 -15.15
N LEU A 159 8.57 7.07 -16.19
CA LEU A 159 8.75 6.71 -17.60
C LEU A 159 9.99 7.33 -18.23
N SER A 160 10.84 8.02 -17.48
CA SER A 160 12.04 8.72 -18.01
C SER A 160 13.06 7.79 -18.66
N VAL A 161 13.03 6.49 -18.35
CA VAL A 161 13.87 5.45 -18.94
C VAL A 161 13.38 5.01 -20.33
N VAL A 162 12.15 5.33 -20.69
CA VAL A 162 11.56 4.94 -21.98
C VAL A 162 12.16 5.79 -23.09
N GLU A 163 12.60 5.14 -24.16
CA GLU A 163 13.09 5.76 -25.38
C GLU A 163 11.96 5.89 -26.43
N SER A 164 11.19 4.81 -26.60
CA SER A 164 10.06 4.79 -27.53
C SER A 164 8.97 3.81 -27.10
N ILE A 165 7.73 4.09 -27.55
CA ILE A 165 6.56 3.23 -27.37
C ILE A 165 5.87 3.14 -28.73
N VAL A 166 5.60 1.92 -29.22
CA VAL A 166 5.03 1.71 -30.55
C VAL A 166 3.92 0.66 -30.48
N ALA A 167 2.78 0.97 -31.06
CA ALA A 167 1.77 -0.02 -31.42
C ALA A 167 2.26 -0.77 -32.67
N GLN A 168 2.72 -2.01 -32.50
CA GLN A 168 3.18 -2.84 -33.61
C GLN A 168 2.00 -3.34 -34.46
N ASP A 169 0.90 -3.63 -33.80
CA ASP A 169 -0.42 -3.95 -34.35
C ASP A 169 -1.49 -3.59 -33.31
N ASP A 170 -2.76 -3.92 -33.57
CA ASP A 170 -3.87 -3.54 -32.66
C ASP A 170 -3.78 -4.16 -31.26
N GLN A 171 -3.01 -5.24 -31.08
CA GLN A 171 -2.90 -5.97 -29.82
C GLN A 171 -1.46 -6.10 -29.29
N THR A 172 -0.48 -5.46 -29.94
CA THR A 172 0.92 -5.58 -29.55
C THR A 172 1.55 -4.22 -29.32
N VAL A 173 2.02 -3.96 -28.10
CA VAL A 173 2.73 -2.74 -27.72
C VAL A 173 4.18 -3.06 -27.41
N VAL A 174 5.10 -2.32 -28.01
CA VAL A 174 6.54 -2.47 -27.81
C VAL A 174 7.09 -1.23 -27.12
N PHE A 175 7.71 -1.42 -25.96
CA PHE A 175 8.50 -0.40 -25.27
C PHE A 175 9.97 -0.65 -25.50
N THR A 176 10.71 0.39 -25.88
CA THR A 176 12.17 0.38 -25.94
C THR A 176 12.71 1.29 -24.85
N LEU A 177 13.64 0.79 -24.05
CA LEU A 177 14.27 1.52 -22.96
C LEU A 177 15.67 2.01 -23.36
N LYS A 178 16.09 3.17 -22.86
CA LYS A 178 17.42 3.75 -23.07
C LYS A 178 18.54 2.85 -22.56
N GLN A 179 18.25 2.10 -21.48
CA GLN A 179 19.16 1.16 -20.83
C GLN A 179 18.35 0.06 -20.15
N PRO A 180 18.95 -1.09 -19.77
CA PRO A 180 18.28 -2.09 -18.95
C PRO A 180 17.77 -1.46 -17.68
N PHE A 181 16.54 -1.80 -17.28
CA PHE A 181 15.91 -1.22 -16.11
C PHE A 181 15.03 -2.25 -15.39
N ALA A 182 15.59 -2.86 -14.35
CA ALA A 182 14.95 -3.93 -13.60
C ALA A 182 13.59 -3.55 -12.98
N PRO A 183 13.35 -2.32 -12.48
CA PRO A 183 12.07 -1.92 -11.92
C PRO A 183 10.93 -1.75 -12.94
N PHE A 184 11.17 -1.90 -14.26
CA PHE A 184 10.23 -1.47 -15.31
C PHE A 184 8.83 -2.08 -15.16
N LEU A 185 8.72 -3.39 -14.94
CA LEU A 185 7.42 -4.05 -14.79
C LEU A 185 6.68 -3.57 -13.53
N ASN A 186 7.38 -3.34 -12.43
CA ASN A 186 6.78 -2.77 -11.22
C ASN A 186 6.31 -1.33 -11.46
N PHE A 187 7.03 -0.55 -12.26
CA PHE A 187 6.56 0.78 -12.67
C PHE A 187 5.32 0.71 -13.55
N MET A 188 5.22 -0.30 -14.45
CA MET A 188 3.99 -0.52 -15.23
C MET A 188 2.81 -0.99 -14.37
N ALA A 189 3.06 -1.67 -13.25
CA ALA A 189 2.04 -2.04 -12.26
C ALA A 189 1.66 -0.89 -11.30
N ASN A 190 2.40 0.23 -11.31
CA ASN A 190 2.19 1.35 -10.41
C ASN A 190 0.81 1.99 -10.60
N HIS A 191 0.26 2.56 -9.53
CA HIS A 191 -1.08 3.19 -9.52
C HIS A 191 -1.21 4.45 -10.40
N PHE A 192 -0.13 4.94 -11.00
CA PHE A 192 -0.18 6.00 -12.01
C PHE A 192 -0.36 5.49 -13.45
N MET A 193 -0.22 4.19 -13.70
CA MET A 193 -0.20 3.61 -15.06
C MET A 193 -1.56 3.09 -15.52
N TRP A 194 -2.65 3.73 -15.08
CA TRP A 194 -3.99 3.40 -15.53
C TRP A 194 -4.17 3.71 -17.01
N ILE A 195 -4.69 2.74 -17.79
CA ILE A 195 -4.91 2.92 -19.23
C ILE A 195 -6.24 3.64 -19.46
N LEU A 196 -6.21 4.70 -20.26
CA LEU A 196 -7.35 5.54 -20.63
C LEU A 196 -7.72 5.33 -22.12
N PRO A 197 -9.01 5.46 -22.47
CA PRO A 197 -9.40 5.45 -23.87
C PRO A 197 -8.89 6.70 -24.59
N LYS A 198 -8.52 6.55 -25.85
CA LYS A 198 -8.02 7.66 -26.68
C LYS A 198 -9.00 8.84 -26.73
N GLU A 199 -10.29 8.57 -26.70
CA GLU A 199 -11.35 9.60 -26.67
C GLU A 199 -11.21 10.51 -25.43
N ALA A 200 -10.85 9.96 -24.29
CA ALA A 200 -10.63 10.76 -23.06
C ALA A 200 -9.34 11.59 -23.18
N ILE A 201 -8.29 11.03 -23.77
CA ILE A 201 -7.02 11.73 -24.03
C ILE A 201 -7.24 12.88 -25.02
N ASP A 202 -8.06 12.66 -26.04
CA ASP A 202 -8.45 13.66 -27.04
C ASP A 202 -9.42 14.75 -26.49
N GLY A 203 -9.78 14.68 -25.20
CA GLY A 203 -10.62 15.68 -24.50
C GLY A 203 -12.11 15.54 -24.77
N LYS A 204 -12.60 14.37 -25.23
CA LYS A 204 -14.03 14.11 -25.42
C LYS A 204 -14.73 13.68 -24.11
N VAL A 205 -13.95 13.34 -23.07
CA VAL A 205 -14.39 13.03 -21.71
C VAL A 205 -13.76 14.03 -20.75
N ASP A 206 -14.55 14.62 -19.87
CA ASP A 206 -14.02 15.46 -18.80
C ASP A 206 -13.49 14.56 -17.66
N LEU A 207 -12.21 14.19 -17.74
CA LEU A 207 -11.56 13.34 -16.74
C LEU A 207 -11.51 13.95 -15.32
N ALA A 208 -11.82 15.25 -15.15
CA ALA A 208 -11.93 15.82 -13.83
C ALA A 208 -13.14 15.28 -13.06
N THR A 209 -14.23 14.99 -13.78
CA THR A 209 -15.54 14.65 -13.20
C THR A 209 -16.11 13.32 -13.69
N ASP A 210 -15.49 12.70 -14.70
CA ASP A 210 -15.98 11.47 -15.30
C ASP A 210 -14.84 10.45 -15.51
N ALA A 211 -15.20 9.17 -15.63
CA ALA A 211 -14.25 8.08 -15.75
C ALA A 211 -14.81 6.95 -16.62
N ILE A 212 -14.15 6.65 -17.73
CA ILE A 212 -14.48 5.54 -18.63
C ILE A 212 -13.26 4.65 -18.78
N GLY A 213 -13.39 3.39 -18.40
CA GLY A 213 -12.29 2.42 -18.38
C GLY A 213 -12.68 1.06 -18.94
N THR A 214 -11.83 0.07 -18.66
CA THR A 214 -12.05 -1.35 -18.95
C THR A 214 -12.33 -2.16 -17.69
N GLY A 215 -12.34 -1.50 -16.52
CA GLY A 215 -12.39 -2.10 -15.21
C GLY A 215 -13.70 -2.81 -14.85
N PRO A 216 -13.73 -3.43 -13.67
CA PRO A 216 -14.86 -4.26 -13.25
C PRO A 216 -16.16 -3.48 -12.97
N PHE A 217 -16.07 -2.16 -12.75
CA PHE A 217 -17.23 -1.33 -12.46
C PHE A 217 -17.25 -0.07 -13.33
N VAL A 218 -18.46 0.33 -13.73
CA VAL A 218 -18.75 1.54 -14.52
C VAL A 218 -19.18 2.64 -13.56
N LEU A 219 -18.58 3.82 -13.65
CA LEU A 219 -19.05 5.00 -12.93
C LEU A 219 -20.43 5.40 -13.47
N GLU A 220 -21.45 5.32 -12.61
CA GLU A 220 -22.81 5.76 -12.94
C GLU A 220 -23.00 7.24 -12.61
N LYS A 221 -22.48 7.65 -11.44
CA LYS A 221 -22.62 9.02 -10.95
C LYS A 221 -21.56 9.35 -9.92
N TRP A 222 -20.98 10.54 -10.02
CA TRP A 222 -20.19 11.15 -8.96
C TRP A 222 -20.83 12.48 -8.54
N GLU A 223 -21.13 12.62 -7.26
CA GLU A 223 -21.62 13.82 -6.63
C GLU A 223 -20.56 14.30 -5.64
N ASP A 224 -19.81 15.32 -6.05
CA ASP A 224 -18.67 15.85 -5.29
C ASP A 224 -19.03 16.09 -3.81
N ASN A 225 -18.16 15.58 -2.92
CA ASN A 225 -18.32 15.60 -1.46
C ASN A 225 -19.60 14.92 -0.92
N VAL A 226 -20.28 14.11 -1.73
CA VAL A 226 -21.50 13.37 -1.32
C VAL A 226 -21.30 11.88 -1.51
N GLN A 227 -21.24 11.42 -2.75
CA GLN A 227 -21.01 10.00 -3.06
C GLN A 227 -20.64 9.76 -4.52
N ALA A 228 -19.99 8.62 -4.76
CA ALA A 228 -19.86 8.02 -6.08
C ALA A 228 -20.57 6.66 -6.12
N THR A 229 -21.29 6.40 -7.21
CA THR A 229 -22.03 5.14 -7.46
C THR A 229 -21.45 4.46 -8.68
N TYR A 230 -21.11 3.17 -8.52
CA TYR A 230 -20.53 2.34 -9.56
C TYR A 230 -21.41 1.11 -9.77
N LYS A 231 -21.65 0.75 -11.03
CA LYS A 231 -22.40 -0.44 -11.43
C LYS A 231 -21.48 -1.49 -12.01
N LYS A 232 -21.85 -2.75 -11.87
CA LYS A 232 -21.18 -3.89 -12.49
C LYS A 232 -20.95 -3.65 -13.99
N ASN A 233 -19.72 -3.86 -14.46
CA ASN A 233 -19.42 -3.93 -15.89
C ASN A 233 -19.81 -5.32 -16.42
N PRO A 234 -20.86 -5.44 -17.26
CA PRO A 234 -21.28 -6.72 -17.80
C PRO A 234 -20.31 -7.32 -18.82
N ASN A 235 -19.41 -6.49 -19.38
CA ASN A 235 -18.44 -6.84 -20.39
C ASN A 235 -17.00 -6.95 -19.83
N TYR A 236 -16.89 -7.12 -18.48
CA TYR A 236 -15.58 -7.29 -17.87
C TYR A 236 -14.92 -8.58 -18.34
N TYR A 237 -13.62 -8.53 -18.65
CA TYR A 237 -12.92 -9.65 -19.29
C TYR A 237 -12.74 -10.89 -18.40
N GLU A 238 -12.80 -10.75 -17.06
CA GLU A 238 -12.81 -11.92 -16.15
C GLU A 238 -14.21 -12.52 -16.05
N GLU A 239 -14.39 -13.71 -16.58
CA GLU A 239 -15.70 -14.40 -16.62
C GLU A 239 -16.32 -14.54 -15.23
N GLY A 240 -17.57 -14.17 -15.10
CA GLY A 240 -18.34 -14.25 -13.85
C GLY A 240 -18.10 -13.11 -12.87
N LYS A 241 -17.11 -12.25 -13.10
CA LYS A 241 -16.79 -11.09 -12.26
C LYS A 241 -17.28 -9.77 -12.88
N PRO A 242 -17.40 -8.73 -12.04
CA PRO A 242 -17.42 -8.74 -10.58
C PRO A 242 -18.68 -9.44 -10.05
N TYR A 243 -18.66 -9.92 -8.79
CA TYR A 243 -19.83 -10.56 -8.18
C TYR A 243 -20.87 -9.55 -7.73
N LEU A 244 -20.45 -8.39 -7.23
CA LEU A 244 -21.33 -7.31 -6.78
C LEU A 244 -22.05 -6.64 -7.95
N ASP A 245 -23.30 -6.19 -7.74
CA ASP A 245 -24.05 -5.38 -8.71
C ASP A 245 -23.63 -3.91 -8.65
N GLU A 246 -23.28 -3.43 -7.46
CA GLU A 246 -23.10 -2.02 -7.20
C GLU A 246 -22.09 -1.76 -6.08
N ILE A 247 -21.32 -0.67 -6.22
CA ILE A 247 -20.52 -0.09 -5.15
C ILE A 247 -20.97 1.32 -4.89
N ILE A 248 -21.21 1.67 -3.61
CA ILE A 248 -21.45 3.02 -3.16
C ILE A 248 -20.26 3.49 -2.33
N TYR A 249 -19.57 4.51 -2.82
CA TYR A 249 -18.52 5.22 -2.10
C TYR A 249 -19.12 6.53 -1.56
N LYS A 250 -19.36 6.59 -0.24
CA LYS A 250 -20.11 7.68 0.37
C LYS A 250 -19.23 8.49 1.32
N VAL A 251 -19.26 9.82 1.16
CA VAL A 251 -18.51 10.76 1.99
C VAL A 251 -19.29 11.03 3.29
N VAL A 252 -18.66 10.71 4.42
CA VAL A 252 -19.17 10.97 5.77
C VAL A 252 -18.01 11.48 6.62
N PRO A 253 -17.76 12.81 6.67
CA PRO A 253 -16.58 13.37 7.33
C PRO A 253 -16.49 13.04 8.83
N GLU A 254 -17.63 13.02 9.52
CA GLU A 254 -17.69 12.82 10.97
C GLU A 254 -17.50 11.33 11.32
N GLN A 255 -16.46 11.02 12.11
CA GLN A 255 -16.03 9.65 12.43
C GLN A 255 -17.05 8.87 13.25
N GLY A 256 -17.70 9.50 14.24
CA GLY A 256 -18.74 8.85 15.05
C GLY A 256 -19.94 8.41 14.20
N SER A 257 -20.30 9.19 13.19
CA SER A 257 -21.36 8.86 12.23
C SER A 257 -20.98 7.65 11.36
N ARG A 258 -19.70 7.55 10.91
CA ARG A 258 -19.22 6.36 10.19
C ARG A 258 -19.28 5.12 11.06
N ILE A 259 -18.84 5.21 12.32
CA ILE A 259 -18.91 4.10 13.29
C ILE A 259 -20.35 3.66 13.53
N ALA A 260 -21.27 4.61 13.71
CA ALA A 260 -22.68 4.31 13.96
C ALA A 260 -23.34 3.61 12.74
N ALA A 261 -23.05 4.09 11.52
CA ALA A 261 -23.54 3.47 10.28
C ALA A 261 -23.00 2.04 10.09
N PHE A 262 -21.71 1.80 10.37
CA PHE A 262 -21.13 0.46 10.32
C PHE A 262 -21.80 -0.48 11.34
N ARG A 263 -22.00 -0.04 12.59
CA ARG A 263 -22.66 -0.82 13.65
C ARG A 263 -24.07 -1.28 13.26
N THR A 264 -24.78 -0.48 12.47
CA THR A 264 -26.15 -0.78 12.03
C THR A 264 -26.21 -1.49 10.69
N GLY A 265 -25.08 -1.86 10.09
CA GLY A 265 -25.00 -2.56 8.81
C GLY A 265 -25.28 -1.67 7.59
N GLN A 266 -25.19 -0.34 7.74
CA GLN A 266 -25.32 0.60 6.63
C GLN A 266 -24.01 0.82 5.86
N ALA A 267 -22.92 0.23 6.34
CA ALA A 267 -21.63 0.16 5.67
C ALA A 267 -21.05 -1.24 5.81
N ASP A 268 -20.39 -1.72 4.78
CA ASP A 268 -19.80 -3.05 4.73
C ASP A 268 -18.34 -3.06 5.20
N SER A 269 -17.64 -1.93 5.09
CA SER A 269 -16.32 -1.69 5.67
C SER A 269 -16.15 -0.26 6.16
N ILE A 270 -15.20 -0.04 7.06
CA ILE A 270 -14.86 1.27 7.61
C ILE A 270 -13.37 1.31 7.98
N GLY A 271 -12.69 2.38 7.57
CA GLY A 271 -11.27 2.62 7.88
C GLY A 271 -11.03 3.80 8.82
N GLY A 272 -9.76 4.00 9.20
CA GLY A 272 -9.29 5.17 9.94
C GLY A 272 -9.70 5.20 11.41
N LEU A 273 -9.88 4.04 12.06
CA LEU A 273 -10.23 3.94 13.47
C LEU A 273 -8.98 3.82 14.36
N SER A 274 -9.05 4.45 15.55
CA SER A 274 -8.04 4.27 16.59
C SER A 274 -8.11 2.85 17.21
N PRO A 275 -7.03 2.37 17.86
CA PRO A 275 -7.04 1.09 18.58
C PRO A 275 -8.16 0.99 19.63
N GLU A 276 -8.50 2.08 20.32
CA GLU A 276 -9.56 2.17 21.31
C GLU A 276 -10.94 2.00 20.65
N GLU A 277 -11.18 2.66 19.51
CA GLU A 277 -12.42 2.56 18.74
C GLU A 277 -12.63 1.16 18.19
N ILE A 278 -11.59 0.51 17.65
CA ILE A 278 -11.61 -0.89 17.23
C ILE A 278 -12.00 -1.78 18.40
N THR A 279 -11.35 -1.61 19.55
CA THR A 279 -11.65 -2.40 20.77
C THR A 279 -13.10 -2.22 21.20
N GLN A 280 -13.62 -0.99 21.15
CA GLN A 280 -15.01 -0.69 21.52
C GLN A 280 -16.00 -1.26 20.49
N LEU A 281 -15.65 -1.20 19.21
CA LEU A 281 -16.46 -1.75 18.13
C LEU A 281 -16.57 -3.28 18.25
N GLN A 282 -15.47 -3.99 18.50
CA GLN A 282 -15.46 -5.43 18.72
C GLN A 282 -16.30 -5.88 19.92
N LYS A 283 -16.34 -5.08 21.01
CA LYS A 283 -17.21 -5.37 22.17
C LYS A 283 -18.69 -5.31 21.83
N THR A 284 -19.09 -4.40 20.95
CA THR A 284 -20.50 -4.19 20.58
C THR A 284 -20.93 -5.02 19.37
N ASN A 285 -19.99 -5.38 18.51
CA ASN A 285 -20.18 -6.14 17.29
C ASN A 285 -19.16 -7.29 17.24
N PRO A 286 -19.30 -8.34 18.05
CA PRO A 286 -18.27 -9.37 18.25
C PRO A 286 -17.98 -10.24 17.02
N ASN A 287 -18.88 -10.27 16.05
CA ASN A 287 -18.76 -11.09 14.86
C ASN A 287 -18.09 -10.38 13.66
N ILE A 288 -17.71 -9.10 13.80
CA ILE A 288 -17.01 -8.39 12.73
C ILE A 288 -15.64 -9.02 12.48
N LYS A 289 -15.22 -9.00 11.22
CA LYS A 289 -13.86 -9.36 10.83
C LYS A 289 -12.97 -8.12 10.93
N ILE A 290 -11.71 -8.30 11.28
CA ILE A 290 -10.70 -7.24 11.25
C ILE A 290 -9.65 -7.65 10.24
N PHE A 291 -9.51 -6.90 9.17
CA PHE A 291 -8.34 -6.97 8.31
C PHE A 291 -7.24 -6.09 8.93
N GLU A 292 -6.10 -6.71 9.21
CA GLU A 292 -4.95 -6.02 9.80
C GLU A 292 -3.77 -6.08 8.82
N ALA A 293 -3.15 -4.94 8.56
CA ALA A 293 -2.00 -4.84 7.67
C ALA A 293 -1.05 -3.72 8.11
N LEU A 294 0.23 -3.85 7.75
CA LEU A 294 1.18 -2.76 7.92
C LEU A 294 0.79 -1.57 7.03
N PHE A 295 0.89 -0.38 7.60
CA PHE A 295 0.64 0.85 6.83
C PHE A 295 1.68 0.99 5.72
N ALA A 296 1.22 1.37 4.54
CA ALA A 296 2.06 1.42 3.34
C ALA A 296 3.10 2.55 3.35
N THR A 297 3.08 3.42 4.37
CA THR A 297 4.14 4.41 4.64
C THR A 297 4.70 4.22 6.05
N GLN A 298 5.71 5.01 6.40
CA GLN A 298 6.36 4.96 7.72
C GLN A 298 6.71 6.36 8.19
N GLU A 299 6.79 6.54 9.49
CA GLU A 299 7.39 7.73 10.06
C GLU A 299 8.90 7.69 9.93
N GLN A 300 9.45 8.86 9.72
CA GLN A 300 10.90 9.07 9.68
C GLN A 300 11.28 10.38 10.36
N LEU A 301 12.46 10.35 10.97
CA LEU A 301 13.17 11.52 11.45
C LEU A 301 14.23 11.89 10.41
N TYR A 302 14.29 13.12 9.99
CA TYR A 302 15.24 13.59 8.99
C TYR A 302 15.92 14.87 9.41
N MET A 303 17.11 15.09 8.87
CA MET A 303 17.98 16.21 9.18
C MET A 303 18.49 16.88 7.91
N ASN A 304 18.73 18.18 7.96
CA ASN A 304 19.44 18.87 6.91
C ASN A 304 20.94 18.59 7.04
N MET A 305 21.49 17.80 6.11
CA MET A 305 22.88 17.34 6.18
C MET A 305 23.93 18.43 5.88
N GLU A 306 23.52 19.64 5.50
CA GLU A 306 24.43 20.78 5.35
C GLU A 306 24.47 21.68 6.60
N ARG A 307 23.61 21.42 7.61
CA ARG A 307 23.59 22.18 8.86
C ARG A 307 24.35 21.46 9.97
N GLU A 308 25.24 22.17 10.65
CA GLU A 308 25.84 21.68 11.90
C GLU A 308 24.76 21.56 13.00
N PRO A 309 24.79 20.50 13.82
CA PRO A 309 25.85 19.49 13.89
C PRO A 309 25.57 18.23 13.05
N PHE A 310 24.57 18.22 12.17
CA PHE A 310 24.10 17.03 11.42
C PHE A 310 25.04 16.62 10.29
N THR A 311 26.04 17.42 9.95
CA THR A 311 27.14 17.05 9.06
C THR A 311 27.98 15.88 9.61
N ASP A 312 28.07 15.73 10.95
CA ASP A 312 28.83 14.67 11.61
C ASP A 312 28.01 13.37 11.72
N LEU A 313 28.51 12.29 11.14
CA LEU A 313 27.88 10.97 11.19
C LEU A 313 27.66 10.46 12.63
N ARG A 314 28.57 10.80 13.57
CA ARG A 314 28.47 10.39 14.98
C ARG A 314 27.25 11.03 15.64
N VAL A 315 26.94 12.28 15.30
CA VAL A 315 25.73 12.97 15.78
C VAL A 315 24.48 12.30 15.24
N ARG A 316 24.43 11.99 13.94
CA ARG A 316 23.26 11.31 13.35
C ARG A 316 23.06 9.91 13.95
N LYS A 317 24.14 9.16 14.19
CA LYS A 317 24.09 7.86 14.89
C LYS A 317 23.59 8.02 16.33
N ALA A 318 24.05 9.01 17.05
CA ALA A 318 23.60 9.29 18.41
C ALA A 318 22.09 9.61 18.45
N ILE A 319 21.61 10.42 17.52
CA ILE A 319 20.17 10.74 17.37
C ILE A 319 19.38 9.45 17.10
N SER A 320 19.86 8.59 16.19
CA SER A 320 19.19 7.31 15.90
C SER A 320 19.12 6.40 17.12
N MET A 321 20.21 6.27 17.88
CA MET A 321 20.29 5.41 19.08
C MET A 321 19.52 5.97 20.27
N ALA A 322 19.19 7.26 20.27
CA ALA A 322 18.43 7.88 21.37
C ALA A 322 16.93 7.59 21.31
N VAL A 323 16.36 7.15 20.18
CA VAL A 323 14.90 6.98 19.99
C VAL A 323 14.44 5.58 20.37
N ASP A 324 13.56 5.43 21.37
CA ASP A 324 12.90 4.18 21.75
C ASP A 324 11.67 3.90 20.87
N ARG A 325 11.92 3.35 19.70
CA ARG A 325 10.91 3.04 18.67
C ARG A 325 9.86 2.04 19.15
N LYS A 326 10.28 1.01 19.91
CA LYS A 326 9.38 -0.07 20.35
C LYS A 326 8.35 0.44 21.37
N SER A 327 8.79 1.21 22.35
CA SER A 327 7.90 1.80 23.34
C SER A 327 6.97 2.82 22.71
N MET A 328 7.49 3.62 21.78
CA MET A 328 6.74 4.66 21.07
C MET A 328 5.60 4.08 20.22
N VAL A 329 5.87 3.11 19.34
CA VAL A 329 4.84 2.53 18.46
C VAL A 329 3.74 1.84 19.27
N LYS A 330 4.12 1.17 20.35
CA LYS A 330 3.16 0.54 21.25
C LYS A 330 2.27 1.58 21.95
N ALA A 331 2.83 2.69 22.40
CA ALA A 331 2.10 3.72 23.14
C ALA A 331 1.20 4.58 22.24
N ILE A 332 1.61 4.86 21.00
CA ILE A 332 0.89 5.76 20.08
C ILE A 332 -0.09 4.99 19.19
N TYR A 333 0.31 3.80 18.68
CA TYR A 333 -0.44 3.05 17.68
C TYR A 333 -0.98 1.70 18.18
N GLY A 334 -0.62 1.28 19.39
CA GLY A 334 -1.04 -0.02 19.94
C GLY A 334 -0.28 -1.22 19.35
N GLY A 335 0.56 -1.01 18.32
CA GLY A 335 1.40 -2.03 17.68
C GLY A 335 1.96 -1.57 16.34
N GLY A 336 3.00 -2.25 15.89
CA GLY A 336 3.73 -1.94 14.67
C GLY A 336 5.13 -2.54 14.73
N GLU A 337 5.98 -2.13 13.78
CA GLU A 337 7.35 -2.62 13.66
C GLU A 337 8.35 -1.46 13.54
N THR A 338 9.59 -1.70 13.98
CA THR A 338 10.72 -0.85 13.59
C THR A 338 10.86 -0.88 12.08
N SER A 339 10.84 0.28 11.44
CA SER A 339 10.94 0.37 10.00
C SER A 339 12.40 0.33 9.50
N GLY A 340 12.61 0.46 8.20
CA GLY A 340 13.92 0.48 7.55
C GLY A 340 13.96 1.53 6.43
N PRO A 341 15.08 1.66 5.71
CA PRO A 341 15.13 2.52 4.52
C PRO A 341 14.09 2.10 3.47
N VAL A 342 13.81 0.80 3.35
CA VAL A 342 12.67 0.26 2.61
C VAL A 342 11.59 -0.13 3.61
N ASN A 343 10.37 0.36 3.39
CA ASN A 343 9.22 0.09 4.26
C ASN A 343 8.88 -1.41 4.28
N PRO A 344 8.64 -2.01 5.46
CA PRO A 344 8.22 -3.41 5.58
C PRO A 344 6.96 -3.80 4.82
N SER A 345 6.11 -2.84 4.45
CA SER A 345 4.96 -3.11 3.56
C SER A 345 5.36 -3.53 2.14
N LEU A 346 6.65 -3.44 1.77
CA LEU A 346 7.21 -3.99 0.54
C LEU A 346 7.68 -5.45 0.70
N GLY A 347 7.26 -6.13 1.77
CA GLY A 347 7.56 -7.54 1.99
C GLY A 347 9.06 -7.81 2.07
N ASP A 348 9.52 -8.77 1.30
CA ASP A 348 10.91 -9.24 1.29
C ASP A 348 11.92 -8.33 0.58
N TRP A 349 11.51 -7.14 0.13
CA TRP A 349 12.42 -6.06 -0.25
C TRP A 349 12.98 -5.31 0.95
N ALA A 350 12.28 -5.31 2.09
CA ALA A 350 12.77 -4.72 3.32
C ALA A 350 13.73 -5.66 4.05
N LEU A 351 14.74 -5.12 4.72
CA LEU A 351 15.59 -5.91 5.61
C LEU A 351 14.74 -6.68 6.64
N PRO A 352 15.14 -7.91 7.04
CA PRO A 352 14.46 -8.66 8.10
C PRO A 352 14.30 -7.83 9.38
N LEU A 353 13.19 -8.00 10.10
CA LEU A 353 12.88 -7.24 11.31
C LEU A 353 14.01 -7.31 12.35
N GLU A 354 14.54 -8.50 12.61
CA GLU A 354 15.64 -8.69 13.57
C GLU A 354 16.86 -7.85 13.21
N GLU A 355 17.19 -7.76 11.92
CA GLU A 355 18.32 -6.98 11.43
C GLU A 355 18.07 -5.47 11.54
N ARG A 356 16.86 -5.00 11.19
CA ARG A 356 16.45 -3.59 11.37
C ARG A 356 16.54 -3.18 12.83
N GLU A 357 16.02 -4.01 13.74
CA GLU A 357 16.06 -3.76 15.19
C GLU A 357 17.48 -3.74 15.76
N LYS A 358 18.39 -4.52 15.20
CA LYS A 358 19.80 -4.51 15.58
C LYS A 358 20.50 -3.23 15.10
N LEU A 359 20.30 -2.84 13.84
CA LEU A 359 20.93 -1.65 13.24
C LEU A 359 20.37 -0.34 13.83
N LEU A 360 19.10 -0.34 14.22
CA LEU A 360 18.40 0.80 14.82
C LEU A 360 18.19 0.64 16.33
N SER A 361 19.11 -0.04 16.99
CA SER A 361 18.98 -0.36 18.42
C SER A 361 18.95 0.90 19.30
N TYR A 362 18.02 0.93 20.28
CA TYR A 362 17.95 1.95 21.30
C TYR A 362 19.10 1.78 22.32
N ASN A 363 19.96 2.80 22.41
CA ASN A 363 21.09 2.82 23.35
C ASN A 363 21.48 4.27 23.71
N PRO A 364 20.77 4.90 24.66
CA PRO A 364 21.02 6.30 25.01
C PRO A 364 22.41 6.54 25.64
N GLU A 365 23.02 5.54 26.26
CA GLU A 365 24.36 5.69 26.84
C GLU A 365 25.45 5.75 25.74
N GLU A 366 25.35 4.92 24.71
CA GLU A 366 26.24 5.02 23.56
C GLU A 366 25.98 6.31 22.75
N ALA A 367 24.71 6.75 22.67
CA ALA A 367 24.36 8.05 22.07
C ALA A 367 25.08 9.21 22.76
N LYS A 368 25.08 9.28 24.08
CA LYS A 368 25.82 10.31 24.85
C LYS A 368 27.33 10.27 24.57
N LYS A 369 27.88 9.07 24.48
CA LYS A 369 29.32 8.88 24.18
C LYS A 369 29.66 9.41 22.77
N LEU A 370 28.87 9.06 21.77
CA LEU A 370 29.06 9.55 20.39
C LEU A 370 28.93 11.06 20.30
N LEU A 371 27.98 11.68 21.03
CA LEU A 371 27.85 13.14 21.11
C LEU A 371 29.11 13.78 21.72
N ALA A 372 29.63 13.21 22.81
CA ALA A 372 30.85 13.71 23.42
C ALA A 372 32.07 13.58 22.50
N GLU A 373 32.21 12.48 21.76
CA GLU A 373 33.26 12.26 20.77
C GLU A 373 33.13 13.22 19.56
N ALA A 374 31.89 13.63 19.23
CA ALA A 374 31.61 14.63 18.19
C ALA A 374 31.83 16.08 18.65
N GLY A 375 32.17 16.30 19.94
CA GLY A 375 32.39 17.63 20.50
C GLY A 375 31.21 18.25 21.22
N TYR A 376 30.14 17.48 21.46
CA TYR A 376 28.92 17.92 22.14
C TYR A 376 28.68 17.16 23.45
N PRO A 377 29.62 17.18 24.44
CA PRO A 377 29.50 16.41 25.67
C PRO A 377 28.30 16.83 26.55
N ASN A 378 27.77 18.03 26.36
CA ASN A 378 26.59 18.57 27.04
C ASN A 378 25.36 18.65 26.14
N GLY A 379 25.43 18.06 24.94
CA GLY A 379 24.40 18.17 23.92
C GLY A 379 24.37 19.53 23.20
N PHE A 380 23.25 19.85 22.58
CA PHE A 380 23.02 21.09 21.83
C PHE A 380 21.52 21.40 21.73
N ASP A 381 21.20 22.62 21.31
CA ASP A 381 19.84 23.06 21.03
C ASP A 381 19.56 23.01 19.52
N THR A 382 18.35 22.62 19.11
CA THR A 382 17.93 22.54 17.71
C THR A 382 16.43 22.69 17.57
N THR A 383 15.94 22.86 16.32
CA THR A 383 14.50 22.87 15.99
C THR A 383 14.09 21.60 15.26
N MET A 384 12.83 21.20 15.43
CA MET A 384 12.24 20.04 14.72
C MET A 384 10.88 20.41 14.18
N MET A 385 10.76 20.48 12.85
CA MET A 385 9.47 20.74 12.23
C MET A 385 8.59 19.49 12.19
N VAL A 386 7.28 19.69 12.37
CA VAL A 386 6.23 18.70 12.20
C VAL A 386 4.96 19.40 11.74
N THR A 387 4.06 18.66 11.06
CA THR A 387 2.72 19.16 10.71
C THR A 387 1.63 18.33 11.36
N ASN A 388 0.52 18.97 11.74
CA ASN A 388 -0.70 18.27 12.17
C ASN A 388 -1.64 17.91 11.00
N GLY A 389 -1.28 18.26 9.77
CA GLY A 389 -2.06 17.92 8.57
C GLY A 389 -2.19 16.41 8.31
N TYR A 390 -1.31 15.61 8.94
CA TYR A 390 -1.40 14.14 8.95
C TYR A 390 -2.05 13.56 10.22
N GLY A 391 -2.62 14.42 11.08
CA GLY A 391 -3.26 14.02 12.33
C GLY A 391 -2.35 14.18 13.55
N GLU A 392 -2.98 14.12 14.72
CA GLU A 392 -2.32 14.32 16.01
C GLU A 392 -1.28 13.25 16.37
N GLN A 393 -1.40 12.05 15.80
CA GLN A 393 -0.46 10.95 16.04
C GLN A 393 0.96 11.32 15.63
N LEU A 394 1.13 11.96 14.47
CA LEU A 394 2.46 12.39 14.01
C LEU A 394 3.08 13.45 14.92
N VAL A 395 2.26 14.37 15.45
CA VAL A 395 2.71 15.36 16.44
C VAL A 395 3.16 14.65 17.74
N ARG A 396 2.44 13.60 18.18
CA ARG A 396 2.84 12.78 19.34
C ARG A 396 4.15 12.04 19.10
N VAL A 397 4.41 11.57 17.88
CA VAL A 397 5.70 10.98 17.51
C VAL A 397 6.81 12.02 17.65
N ALA A 398 6.62 13.24 17.14
CA ALA A 398 7.61 14.31 17.28
C ALA A 398 7.87 14.67 18.75
N GLN A 399 6.82 14.71 19.59
CA GLN A 399 6.96 14.95 21.03
C GLN A 399 7.74 13.83 21.73
N TRP A 400 7.48 12.56 21.35
CA TRP A 400 8.22 11.41 21.88
C TRP A 400 9.70 11.48 21.52
N VAL A 401 10.01 11.73 20.24
CA VAL A 401 11.39 11.89 19.76
C VAL A 401 12.10 13.04 20.49
N ALA A 402 11.44 14.19 20.68
CA ALA A 402 12.02 15.32 21.40
C ALA A 402 12.35 14.99 22.87
N GLU A 403 11.49 14.21 23.55
CA GLU A 403 11.76 13.77 24.92
C GLU A 403 12.93 12.78 24.99
N ASP A 404 12.98 11.81 24.08
CA ASP A 404 14.09 10.86 23.99
C ASP A 404 15.43 11.57 23.71
N LEU A 405 15.43 12.55 22.82
CA LEU A 405 16.61 13.37 22.51
C LEU A 405 17.05 14.22 23.70
N ARG A 406 16.10 14.74 24.49
CA ARG A 406 16.42 15.48 25.73
C ARG A 406 17.16 14.61 26.74
N ASN A 407 16.83 13.31 26.82
CA ASN A 407 17.49 12.37 27.74
C ASN A 407 18.99 12.16 27.41
N VAL A 408 19.43 12.52 26.21
CA VAL A 408 20.84 12.49 25.80
C VAL A 408 21.47 13.89 25.67
N GLY A 409 20.75 14.94 26.08
CA GLY A 409 21.25 16.33 26.12
C GLY A 409 20.90 17.16 24.88
N ILE A 410 20.15 16.64 23.92
CA ILE A 410 19.70 17.41 22.75
C ILE A 410 18.35 18.05 23.07
N ASN A 411 18.32 19.39 23.18
CA ASN A 411 17.09 20.13 23.44
C ASN A 411 16.42 20.49 22.12
N VAL A 412 15.22 19.98 21.93
CA VAL A 412 14.47 20.15 20.67
C VAL A 412 13.29 21.09 20.90
N GLU A 413 13.25 22.21 20.17
CA GLU A 413 12.07 23.05 20.03
C GLU A 413 11.22 22.54 18.86
N ILE A 414 9.96 22.14 19.13
CA ILE A 414 9.03 21.63 18.11
C ILE A 414 8.38 22.81 17.40
N GLU A 415 8.60 22.92 16.09
CA GLU A 415 7.96 23.88 15.20
C GLU A 415 6.77 23.24 14.50
N LEU A 416 5.53 23.61 14.88
CA LEU A 416 4.32 23.15 14.22
C LEU A 416 4.09 23.98 12.95
N VAL A 417 4.25 23.35 11.77
CA VAL A 417 4.12 23.99 10.47
C VAL A 417 2.78 23.64 9.85
N GLU A 418 2.11 24.61 9.24
CA GLU A 418 0.89 24.37 8.46
C GLU A 418 1.18 23.43 7.28
N TYR A 419 0.23 22.57 6.93
CA TYR A 419 0.42 21.46 5.98
C TYR A 419 0.94 21.91 4.60
N ALA A 420 0.32 22.95 4.03
CA ALA A 420 0.73 23.43 2.70
C ALA A 420 2.14 24.03 2.74
N ALA A 421 2.48 24.83 3.76
CA ALA A 421 3.81 25.37 3.96
C ALA A 421 4.85 24.27 4.20
N TYR A 422 4.50 23.24 4.99
CA TYR A 422 5.35 22.08 5.21
C TYR A 422 5.72 21.38 3.91
N PHE A 423 4.73 21.09 3.05
CA PHE A 423 4.90 20.26 1.87
C PHE A 423 5.37 21.00 0.62
N SER A 424 5.02 22.28 0.49
CA SER A 424 5.32 23.08 -0.70
C SER A 424 6.53 24.01 -0.54
N GLU A 425 6.92 24.31 0.70
CA GLU A 425 7.95 25.31 0.98
C GLU A 425 9.08 24.74 1.83
N LYS A 426 8.79 24.37 3.09
CA LYS A 426 9.82 24.01 4.07
C LYS A 426 10.62 22.77 3.70
N TRP A 427 9.93 21.67 3.49
CA TRP A 427 10.56 20.38 3.23
C TRP A 427 11.28 20.34 1.87
N PRO A 428 10.68 20.71 0.74
CA PRO A 428 11.37 20.69 -0.56
C PRO A 428 12.56 21.65 -0.67
N ASN A 429 12.52 22.78 0.04
CA ASN A 429 13.60 23.74 0.06
C ASN A 429 14.65 23.48 1.15
N VAL A 430 14.52 22.37 1.90
CA VAL A 430 15.40 21.98 3.02
C VAL A 430 15.56 23.10 4.07
N ASP A 431 14.49 23.90 4.28
CA ASP A 431 14.48 25.01 5.23
C ASP A 431 14.04 24.53 6.64
N TYR A 432 14.88 23.71 7.24
CA TYR A 432 14.70 23.14 8.57
C TYR A 432 16.06 22.66 9.12
N ASP A 433 16.15 22.44 10.42
CA ASP A 433 17.28 21.75 11.08
C ASP A 433 17.04 20.24 11.04
N MET A 434 15.93 19.81 11.63
CA MET A 434 15.42 18.44 11.56
C MET A 434 13.90 18.44 11.47
N GLY A 435 13.31 17.27 11.18
CA GLY A 435 11.86 17.15 11.12
C GLY A 435 11.39 15.73 11.29
N VAL A 436 10.13 15.58 11.68
CA VAL A 436 9.39 14.30 11.69
C VAL A 436 8.28 14.36 10.65
N GLY A 437 8.20 13.34 9.82
CA GLY A 437 7.21 13.23 8.76
C GLY A 437 7.04 11.82 8.26
N TYR A 438 6.13 11.65 7.31
CA TYR A 438 5.98 10.37 6.63
C TYR A 438 6.95 10.25 5.46
N GLN A 439 7.48 9.03 5.27
CA GLN A 439 8.09 8.64 4.01
C GLN A 439 7.02 8.73 2.91
N THR A 440 7.38 9.26 1.75
CA THR A 440 6.48 9.24 0.59
C THR A 440 6.14 7.80 0.24
N TYR A 441 4.88 7.51 -0.06
CA TYR A 441 4.45 6.18 -0.50
C TYR A 441 5.14 5.78 -1.82
N PHE A 442 5.53 4.52 -1.92
CA PHE A 442 6.14 3.93 -3.10
C PHE A 442 5.82 2.43 -3.18
N GLN A 443 5.85 1.85 -4.37
CA GLN A 443 5.51 0.45 -4.65
C GLN A 443 6.72 -0.37 -5.11
N GLU A 444 7.88 0.26 -5.23
CA GLU A 444 9.12 -0.33 -5.70
C GLU A 444 10.30 0.36 -5.01
N PRO A 445 11.33 -0.39 -4.52
CA PRO A 445 12.44 0.22 -3.77
C PRO A 445 13.16 1.36 -4.51
N ASP A 446 13.41 1.24 -5.83
CA ASP A 446 14.10 2.27 -6.61
C ASP A 446 13.34 3.60 -6.61
N GLU A 447 11.99 3.56 -6.63
CA GLU A 447 11.14 4.75 -6.59
C GLU A 447 11.44 5.63 -5.38
N TRP A 448 11.71 5.02 -4.23
CA TRP A 448 12.13 5.74 -3.02
C TRP A 448 13.63 5.97 -2.97
N LEU A 449 14.41 4.90 -3.03
CA LEU A 449 15.86 4.94 -2.78
C LEU A 449 16.56 5.92 -3.73
N ARG A 450 16.26 5.83 -5.03
CA ARG A 450 16.90 6.68 -6.04
C ARG A 450 16.44 8.14 -5.98
N THR A 451 15.14 8.37 -5.80
CA THR A 451 14.60 9.74 -5.81
C THR A 451 14.93 10.52 -4.55
N GLN A 452 15.07 9.87 -3.41
CA GLN A 452 15.25 10.51 -2.11
C GLN A 452 16.71 10.51 -1.65
N LEU A 453 17.48 9.47 -1.95
CA LEU A 453 18.79 9.27 -1.33
C LEU A 453 19.97 9.51 -2.28
N HIS A 454 19.74 9.53 -3.60
CA HIS A 454 20.80 9.87 -4.57
C HIS A 454 21.07 11.37 -4.55
N THR A 455 22.34 11.78 -4.66
CA THR A 455 22.77 13.19 -4.71
C THR A 455 21.94 14.02 -5.69
N ASN A 456 21.65 13.48 -6.89
CA ASN A 456 20.81 14.13 -7.91
C ASN A 456 19.36 13.64 -7.88
N GLY A 457 18.89 13.08 -6.76
CA GLY A 457 17.52 12.61 -6.62
C GLY A 457 16.52 13.76 -6.69
N SER A 458 15.42 13.58 -7.42
CA SER A 458 14.40 14.63 -7.62
C SER A 458 13.70 15.08 -6.33
N ARG A 459 13.85 14.30 -5.26
CA ARG A 459 13.29 14.53 -3.92
C ARG A 459 14.34 14.37 -2.83
N ASN A 460 15.62 14.61 -3.14
CA ASN A 460 16.67 14.66 -2.13
C ASN A 460 16.50 15.91 -1.25
N TRP A 461 15.47 15.90 -0.45
CA TRP A 461 15.10 17.01 0.45
C TRP A 461 15.85 16.97 1.79
N TYR A 462 17.00 16.29 1.82
CA TYR A 462 17.86 16.09 2.99
C TYR A 462 19.29 16.61 2.78
N ASN A 463 19.61 17.03 1.55
CA ASN A 463 20.96 17.39 1.13
C ASN A 463 21.96 16.21 1.29
N ILE A 464 21.52 14.99 0.97
CA ILE A 464 22.41 13.83 0.93
C ILE A 464 23.34 13.97 -0.26
N SER A 465 24.65 13.77 -0.02
CA SER A 465 25.68 13.71 -1.06
C SER A 465 26.70 12.64 -0.68
N ASP A 466 26.58 11.48 -1.29
CA ASP A 466 27.41 10.30 -1.03
C ASP A 466 27.68 9.54 -2.34
N PRO A 467 28.91 9.66 -2.92
CA PRO A 467 29.21 9.04 -4.21
C PRO A 467 29.16 7.49 -4.20
N GLU A 468 29.42 6.83 -3.08
CA GLU A 468 29.33 5.37 -2.99
C GLU A 468 27.86 4.94 -2.97
N LEU A 469 27.02 5.64 -2.22
CA LEU A 469 25.58 5.41 -2.25
C LEU A 469 25.01 5.66 -3.64
N ASP A 470 25.39 6.75 -4.30
CA ASP A 470 24.96 7.07 -5.66
C ASP A 470 25.26 5.93 -6.64
N LYS A 471 26.47 5.39 -6.56
CA LYS A 471 26.90 4.25 -7.37
C LYS A 471 26.03 3.02 -7.08
N MET A 472 25.82 2.68 -5.81
CA MET A 472 24.97 1.53 -5.44
C MET A 472 23.53 1.70 -5.93
N LEU A 473 22.98 2.91 -5.83
CA LEU A 473 21.62 3.24 -6.30
C LEU A 473 21.49 3.13 -7.81
N ASP A 474 22.51 3.48 -8.58
CA ASP A 474 22.50 3.36 -10.03
C ASP A 474 22.72 1.91 -10.49
N GLU A 475 23.60 1.15 -9.82
CA GLU A 475 23.90 -0.25 -10.17
C GLU A 475 22.70 -1.19 -9.97
N GLN A 476 21.97 -1.09 -8.83
CA GLN A 476 20.83 -1.98 -8.55
C GLN A 476 19.74 -1.93 -9.63
N ARG A 477 19.62 -0.83 -10.36
CA ARG A 477 18.61 -0.65 -11.42
C ARG A 477 18.85 -1.54 -12.64
N THR A 478 20.09 -2.00 -12.83
CA THR A 478 20.50 -2.81 -13.98
C THR A 478 20.56 -4.30 -13.68
N ILE A 479 20.34 -4.71 -12.44
CA ILE A 479 20.32 -6.12 -12.00
C ILE A 479 18.96 -6.72 -12.33
N LEU A 480 18.87 -7.48 -13.42
CA LEU A 480 17.61 -8.04 -13.91
C LEU A 480 17.13 -9.26 -13.11
N ASP A 481 18.04 -10.02 -12.50
CA ASP A 481 17.66 -11.11 -11.60
C ASP A 481 17.10 -10.53 -10.29
N VAL A 482 15.86 -10.87 -9.98
CA VAL A 482 15.12 -10.29 -8.84
C VAL A 482 15.78 -10.65 -7.51
N GLU A 483 16.24 -11.89 -7.35
CA GLU A 483 16.84 -12.34 -6.09
C GLU A 483 18.25 -11.76 -5.88
N GLU A 484 19.02 -11.58 -6.93
CA GLU A 484 20.29 -10.85 -6.89
C GLU A 484 20.07 -9.38 -6.56
N ARG A 485 19.09 -8.75 -7.19
CA ARG A 485 18.72 -7.35 -6.93
C ARG A 485 18.23 -7.13 -5.49
N LYS A 486 17.41 -8.02 -4.93
CA LYS A 486 16.97 -7.95 -3.52
C LYS A 486 18.17 -7.94 -2.57
N LYS A 487 19.15 -8.84 -2.77
CA LYS A 487 20.38 -8.86 -1.96
C LYS A 487 21.14 -7.54 -2.05
N TYR A 488 21.25 -6.99 -3.26
CA TYR A 488 21.91 -5.70 -3.47
C TYR A 488 21.15 -4.54 -2.79
N VAL A 489 19.82 -4.55 -2.84
CA VAL A 489 18.96 -3.59 -2.13
C VAL A 489 19.09 -3.74 -0.61
N TYR A 490 19.32 -4.93 -0.10
CA TYR A 490 19.67 -5.11 1.32
C TYR A 490 21.01 -4.46 1.68
N ASP A 491 22.03 -4.58 0.81
CA ASP A 491 23.33 -3.94 1.04
C ASP A 491 23.20 -2.40 0.99
N ILE A 492 22.37 -1.86 0.11
CA ILE A 492 22.04 -0.41 0.11
C ILE A 492 21.39 -0.02 1.44
N GLN A 493 20.41 -0.75 1.93
CA GLN A 493 19.74 -0.44 3.19
C GLN A 493 20.72 -0.48 4.39
N ARG A 494 21.63 -1.47 4.44
CA ARG A 494 22.69 -1.53 5.44
C ARG A 494 23.60 -0.31 5.35
N TYR A 495 24.05 0.01 4.14
CA TYR A 495 24.91 1.17 3.90
C TYR A 495 24.25 2.48 4.40
N VAL A 496 22.97 2.69 4.08
CA VAL A 496 22.21 3.87 4.53
C VAL A 496 22.15 3.92 6.06
N LEU A 497 21.85 2.82 6.74
CA LEU A 497 21.72 2.77 8.20
C LEU A 497 23.07 2.91 8.93
N GLU A 498 24.18 2.57 8.30
CA GLU A 498 25.51 2.56 8.93
C GLU A 498 26.35 3.80 8.56
N ASN A 499 26.20 4.34 7.35
CA ASN A 499 27.10 5.36 6.82
C ASN A 499 26.43 6.70 6.51
N VAL A 500 25.15 6.70 6.14
CA VAL A 500 24.38 7.92 5.86
C VAL A 500 23.56 8.35 7.08
N VAL A 501 22.80 7.43 7.64
CA VAL A 501 21.95 7.62 8.83
C VAL A 501 21.00 8.82 8.68
N ASN A 502 20.44 8.99 7.49
CA ASN A 502 19.46 10.02 7.16
C ASN A 502 18.72 9.66 5.85
N PRO A 503 17.38 9.73 5.80
CA PRO A 503 16.51 9.86 6.96
C PRO A 503 16.61 8.63 7.88
N ILE A 504 16.33 8.85 9.16
CA ILE A 504 16.29 7.80 10.18
C ILE A 504 14.88 7.19 10.20
N PRO A 505 14.69 5.90 9.83
CA PRO A 505 13.41 5.25 9.93
C PRO A 505 12.96 5.16 11.39
N ILE A 506 11.69 5.46 11.66
CA ILE A 506 11.13 5.35 13.01
C ILE A 506 10.31 4.07 13.09
N THR A 507 9.08 4.09 12.58
CA THR A 507 8.17 2.96 12.67
C THR A 507 7.18 2.93 11.52
N THR A 508 6.64 1.75 11.27
CA THR A 508 5.36 1.56 10.58
C THR A 508 4.40 0.84 11.53
N TYR A 509 3.12 1.14 11.46
CA TYR A 509 2.12 0.63 12.38
C TYR A 509 1.08 -0.23 11.68
N TYR A 510 0.35 -1.05 12.44
CA TYR A 510 -0.74 -1.84 11.90
C TYR A 510 -2.01 -1.00 11.77
N THR A 511 -2.54 -0.91 10.56
CA THR A 511 -3.88 -0.43 10.30
C THR A 511 -4.89 -1.56 10.46
N LYS A 512 -6.08 -1.23 10.95
CA LYS A 512 -7.16 -2.20 11.19
C LYS A 512 -8.42 -1.73 10.49
N THR A 513 -8.91 -2.54 9.56
CA THR A 513 -10.14 -2.26 8.82
C THR A 513 -11.23 -3.25 9.25
N PRO A 514 -12.24 -2.81 10.01
CA PRO A 514 -13.43 -3.61 10.29
C PRO A 514 -14.24 -3.88 9.03
N ILE A 515 -14.65 -5.13 8.87
CA ILE A 515 -15.42 -5.63 7.74
C ILE A 515 -16.61 -6.42 8.29
N GLN A 516 -17.79 -6.28 7.68
CA GLN A 516 -18.98 -7.00 8.09
C GLN A 516 -18.81 -8.53 7.91
N PRO A 517 -19.37 -9.37 8.80
CA PRO A 517 -19.12 -10.81 8.82
C PRO A 517 -19.61 -11.54 7.56
N TYR A 518 -20.56 -10.98 6.84
CA TYR A 518 -21.11 -11.53 5.59
C TYR A 518 -20.29 -11.15 4.33
N VAL A 519 -19.29 -10.28 4.44
CA VAL A 519 -18.35 -9.98 3.36
C VAL A 519 -17.38 -11.13 3.21
N ARG A 520 -17.27 -11.65 2.00
CA ARG A 520 -16.39 -12.77 1.63
C ARG A 520 -15.37 -12.34 0.59
N ASP A 521 -14.27 -13.06 0.51
CA ASP A 521 -13.21 -12.96 -0.49
C ASP A 521 -12.65 -11.53 -0.66
N SER A 522 -12.41 -10.87 0.49
CA SER A 522 -11.78 -9.55 0.54
C SER A 522 -10.27 -9.71 0.67
N TYR A 523 -9.56 -9.50 -0.44
CA TYR A 523 -8.10 -9.63 -0.55
C TYR A 523 -7.46 -8.29 -0.95
N PRO A 524 -7.47 -7.27 -0.06
CA PRO A 524 -6.83 -6.00 -0.35
C PRO A 524 -5.31 -6.18 -0.48
N HIS A 525 -4.68 -5.29 -1.24
CA HIS A 525 -3.24 -5.24 -1.45
C HIS A 525 -2.67 -3.90 -0.96
N ALA A 526 -1.39 -3.87 -0.60
CA ALA A 526 -0.71 -2.66 -0.13
C ALA A 526 -0.64 -1.57 -1.21
N SER A 527 -0.71 -1.93 -2.51
CA SER A 527 -0.85 -0.96 -3.59
C SER A 527 -2.23 -0.30 -3.56
N TYR A 528 -2.31 0.95 -4.04
CA TYR A 528 -3.58 1.66 -4.11
C TYR A 528 -4.50 1.11 -5.19
N GLY A 529 -5.80 1.09 -4.91
CA GLY A 529 -6.87 0.73 -5.84
C GLY A 529 -7.87 -0.27 -5.28
N TYR A 530 -9.15 -0.03 -5.54
CA TYR A 530 -10.24 -0.91 -5.17
C TYR A 530 -10.49 -2.04 -6.19
N GLY A 531 -9.56 -2.32 -7.10
CA GLY A 531 -9.71 -3.37 -8.11
C GLY A 531 -9.99 -4.76 -7.54
N TYR A 532 -9.51 -5.06 -6.32
CA TYR A 532 -9.80 -6.32 -5.62
C TYR A 532 -11.29 -6.48 -5.26
N LEU A 533 -12.09 -5.41 -5.29
CA LEU A 533 -13.54 -5.51 -5.00
C LEU A 533 -14.31 -6.33 -6.05
N LYS A 534 -13.70 -6.61 -7.20
CA LYS A 534 -14.24 -7.55 -8.20
C LYS A 534 -14.42 -8.97 -7.65
N ASP A 535 -13.64 -9.35 -6.64
CA ASP A 535 -13.63 -10.68 -6.03
C ASP A 535 -14.56 -10.78 -4.82
N ILE A 536 -14.99 -9.64 -4.25
CA ILE A 536 -15.87 -9.62 -3.07
C ILE A 536 -17.28 -10.05 -3.45
N TRP A 537 -17.87 -10.86 -2.57
CA TRP A 537 -19.29 -11.19 -2.60
C TRP A 537 -19.92 -11.13 -1.21
N LEU A 538 -21.25 -11.02 -1.14
CA LEU A 538 -22.00 -10.83 0.09
C LEU A 538 -22.80 -12.10 0.43
N ASP A 539 -22.47 -12.70 1.57
CA ASP A 539 -23.15 -13.89 2.10
C ASP A 539 -24.28 -13.47 3.04
N LYS A 540 -25.29 -12.77 2.48
CA LYS A 540 -26.49 -12.29 3.18
C LYS A 540 -27.76 -12.54 2.37
#